data_aca651e4b447a6b4990b2afa6bcfa03e
#
_entry.id   aca651e4b447a6b4990b2afa6bcfa03e
#
_cell.length_a   1.000
_cell.length_b   1.000
_cell.length_c   1.000
_cell.angle_alpha   90.00
_cell.angle_beta   90.00
_cell.angle_gamma   90.00
#
_symmetry.space_group_name_H-M   'P 1'
#
loop_
_entity.id
_entity.type
_entity.pdbx_description
1 polymer ?
#
loop_
_entity_poly.entity_id
_entity_poly.type
_entity_poly.pdbx_seq_one_letter_code
_entity_poly.pdbx_strand_id
1 'polypeptide(L)'
;MDRTYSPINNLLEQAAHIVRSQKEAAGETEPTEGYKRGQTEELIKFSNANGLWISLPSLNVEFLNKGGENEVYTGDKDDIVVKLNNFEYAGDDLENFFIRIAAHNKFFSNVPYQMIGFAYNSQQEFCAVLVQPYILAER
;
A
#
# COMPACT_ATOMS: atom_id res chain seq x y z
N MET A 1 6.79 -10.10 -24.15
CA MET A 1 6.75 -9.90 -23.70
C MET A 1 6.66 -9.59 -22.93
N ASP A 2 6.91 -9.40 -22.59
CA ASP A 2 7.01 -9.16 -21.75
C ASP A 2 6.78 -8.73 -20.96
N ARG A 3 6.39 -8.63 -20.79
CA ARG A 3 6.34 -8.21 -20.08
C ARG A 3 6.98 -8.12 -19.11
N THR A 4 7.35 -7.68 -19.18
CA THR A 4 8.34 -7.79 -18.27
C THR A 4 8.36 -6.78 -17.21
N TYR A 5 7.84 -5.66 -17.39
CA TYR A 5 7.74 -4.74 -16.31
C TYR A 5 6.85 -5.31 -15.25
N SER A 6 7.05 -4.88 -14.03
CA SER A 6 6.35 -5.42 -12.91
C SER A 6 4.92 -4.90 -12.85
N PRO A 7 3.93 -5.77 -12.78
CA PRO A 7 2.57 -5.32 -12.52
C PRO A 7 2.46 -4.55 -11.21
N ILE A 8 3.37 -4.81 -10.29
CA ILE A 8 3.34 -4.17 -8.98
C ILE A 8 3.57 -2.67 -9.10
N ASN A 9 4.49 -2.26 -9.98
CA ASN A 9 4.72 -0.84 -10.18
C ASN A 9 3.49 -0.16 -10.76
N ASN A 10 2.84 -0.84 -11.70
CA ASN A 10 1.62 -0.30 -12.26
C ASN A 10 0.54 -0.18 -11.22
N LEU A 11 0.47 -1.13 -10.30
CA LEU A 11 -0.55 -1.08 -9.27
C LEU A 11 -0.41 0.16 -8.40
N LEU A 12 0.80 0.48 -7.99
CA LEU A 12 1.01 1.66 -7.17
C LEU A 12 0.55 2.93 -7.90
N GLU A 13 0.91 3.04 -9.18
CA GLU A 13 0.53 4.20 -9.96
C GLU A 13 -0.96 4.25 -10.21
N GLN A 14 -1.59 3.10 -10.46
CA GLN A 14 -3.02 3.06 -10.68
C GLN A 14 -3.78 3.47 -9.42
N ALA A 15 -3.35 2.97 -8.27
CA ALA A 15 -4.01 3.32 -7.02
C ALA A 15 -3.85 4.80 -6.72
N ALA A 16 -2.66 5.35 -6.98
CA ALA A 16 -2.43 6.78 -6.77
C ALA A 16 -3.35 7.61 -7.66
N HIS A 17 -3.52 7.17 -8.90
CA HIS A 17 -4.41 7.87 -9.82
C HIS A 17 -5.85 7.84 -9.34
N ILE A 18 -6.28 6.71 -8.81
CA ILE A 18 -7.65 6.58 -8.33
C ILE A 18 -7.93 7.55 -7.20
N VAL A 19 -7.03 7.64 -6.22
CA VAL A 19 -7.28 8.54 -5.10
C VAL A 19 -7.24 9.99 -5.53
N ARG A 20 -6.36 10.32 -6.50
CA ARG A 20 -6.30 11.69 -7.01
C ARG A 20 -7.58 12.05 -7.76
N SER A 21 -8.07 11.11 -8.58
CA SER A 21 -9.28 11.33 -9.35
C SER A 21 -10.49 11.50 -8.44
N GLN A 22 -10.55 10.73 -7.36
CA GLN A 22 -11.65 10.84 -6.41
C GLN A 22 -11.63 12.22 -5.75
N LYS A 23 -10.46 12.72 -5.41
CA LYS A 23 -10.33 14.02 -4.80
C LYS A 23 -10.79 15.11 -5.76
N GLU A 24 -10.40 15.00 -7.02
CA GLU A 24 -10.80 15.97 -8.02
C GLU A 24 -12.31 15.95 -8.24
N ALA A 25 -12.90 14.75 -8.22
CA ALA A 25 -14.34 14.63 -8.42
C ALA A 25 -15.11 15.22 -7.26
N ALA A 26 -14.55 15.18 -6.05
CA ALA A 26 -15.21 15.77 -4.90
C ALA A 26 -15.27 17.29 -4.98
N GLY A 27 -14.32 17.89 -5.71
CA GLY A 27 -14.33 19.31 -5.92
C GLY A 27 -13.75 20.07 -4.75
N GLU A 28 -13.62 21.38 -4.95
CA GLU A 28 -12.96 22.20 -3.97
C GLU A 28 -13.84 22.59 -2.82
N THR A 29 -15.13 22.42 -2.98
CA THR A 29 -16.05 22.81 -1.91
C THR A 29 -16.13 21.78 -0.81
N GLU A 30 -15.61 20.57 -1.05
CA GLU A 30 -15.66 19.53 -0.05
C GLU A 30 -14.58 19.71 0.98
N PRO A 31 -14.89 19.49 2.25
CA PRO A 31 -13.85 19.51 3.27
C PRO A 31 -12.87 18.38 3.01
N THR A 32 -11.60 18.65 3.25
CA THR A 32 -10.58 17.65 3.02
C THR A 32 -10.78 16.41 3.89
N GLU A 33 -11.40 16.58 5.06
CA GLU A 33 -11.62 15.41 5.92
C GLU A 33 -12.58 14.41 5.32
N GLY A 34 -13.26 14.76 4.24
CA GLY A 34 -14.12 13.83 3.57
C GLY A 34 -13.43 13.00 2.51
N TYR A 35 -12.21 13.37 2.12
CA TYR A 35 -11.54 12.70 1.02
C TYR A 35 -11.24 11.25 1.33
N LYS A 36 -10.74 10.97 2.52
CA LYS A 36 -10.26 9.63 2.84
C LYS A 36 -11.33 8.57 2.67
N ARG A 37 -12.55 8.87 3.09
CA ARG A 37 -13.64 7.90 2.96
C ARG A 37 -13.91 7.56 1.50
N GLY A 38 -14.07 8.58 0.68
CA GLY A 38 -14.36 8.35 -0.74
C GLY A 38 -13.21 7.66 -1.44
N GLN A 39 -11.99 8.06 -1.11
CA GLN A 39 -10.81 7.42 -1.69
C GLN A 39 -10.74 5.95 -1.29
N THR A 40 -11.01 5.63 -0.04
CA THR A 40 -11.00 4.26 0.44
C THR A 40 -12.04 3.43 -0.31
N GLU A 41 -13.24 3.97 -0.47
CA GLU A 41 -14.29 3.26 -1.18
C GLU A 41 -13.90 2.98 -2.62
N GLU A 42 -13.25 3.92 -3.27
CA GLU A 42 -12.82 3.70 -4.64
C GLU A 42 -11.71 2.67 -4.74
N LEU A 43 -10.80 2.64 -3.76
CA LEU A 43 -9.79 1.61 -3.75
C LEU A 43 -10.38 0.23 -3.49
N ILE A 44 -11.40 0.13 -2.65
CA ILE A 44 -12.08 -1.13 -2.42
C ILE A 44 -12.74 -1.62 -3.70
N LYS A 45 -13.42 -0.73 -4.42
CA LYS A 45 -14.01 -1.10 -5.70
C LYS A 45 -12.96 -1.58 -6.68
N PHE A 46 -11.84 -0.89 -6.71
CA PHE A 46 -10.73 -1.23 -7.59
C PHE A 46 -10.20 -2.62 -7.23
N SER A 47 -10.02 -2.89 -5.94
CA SER A 47 -9.55 -4.18 -5.49
C SER A 47 -10.52 -5.30 -5.87
N ASN A 48 -11.83 -5.06 -5.68
CA ASN A 48 -12.84 -6.03 -6.03
C ASN A 48 -12.85 -6.31 -7.54
N ALA A 49 -12.73 -5.26 -8.33
CA ALA A 49 -12.84 -5.39 -9.77
C ALA A 49 -11.64 -6.11 -10.38
N ASN A 50 -10.49 -6.06 -9.72
CA ASN A 50 -9.25 -6.56 -10.30
C ASN A 50 -8.63 -7.69 -9.49
N GLY A 51 -9.33 -8.21 -8.50
CA GLY A 51 -8.83 -9.35 -7.75
C GLY A 51 -7.56 -9.06 -6.98
N LEU A 52 -7.51 -7.93 -6.30
CA LEU A 52 -6.28 -7.46 -5.67
C LEU A 52 -6.21 -7.76 -4.17
N TRP A 53 -7.17 -8.52 -3.64
CA TRP A 53 -7.15 -8.88 -2.23
C TRP A 53 -6.07 -9.93 -1.98
N ILE A 54 -5.24 -9.68 -0.99
CA ILE A 54 -4.11 -10.54 -0.64
C ILE A 54 -4.48 -11.32 0.62
N SER A 55 -4.23 -12.62 0.58
CA SER A 55 -4.37 -13.49 1.75
C SER A 55 -2.99 -13.68 2.34
N LEU A 56 -2.78 -13.25 3.59
CA LEU A 56 -1.48 -13.42 4.22
C LEU A 56 -1.03 -14.87 4.30
N PRO A 57 -1.93 -15.82 4.62
CA PRO A 57 -1.48 -17.21 4.63
C PRO A 57 -0.90 -17.67 3.30
N SER A 58 -1.34 -17.08 2.19
CA SER A 58 -0.80 -17.49 0.89
C SER A 58 0.60 -16.98 0.67
N LEU A 59 1.09 -16.07 1.50
CA LEU A 59 2.42 -15.50 1.35
C LEU A 59 3.46 -16.20 2.21
N ASN A 60 3.05 -17.12 3.08
CA ASN A 60 3.98 -17.80 3.99
C ASN A 60 4.80 -16.81 4.79
N VAL A 61 4.11 -15.90 5.45
CA VAL A 61 4.78 -14.89 6.27
C VAL A 61 4.35 -15.06 7.70
N GLU A 62 5.19 -14.58 8.62
CA GLU A 62 4.93 -14.61 10.04
C GLU A 62 4.93 -13.21 10.59
N PHE A 63 4.03 -12.98 11.55
CA PHE A 63 3.94 -11.68 12.19
C PHE A 63 5.25 -11.34 12.89
N LEU A 64 5.74 -10.15 12.69
CA LEU A 64 6.96 -9.69 13.32
C LEU A 64 6.68 -8.58 14.33
N ASN A 65 5.91 -7.57 13.94
CA ASN A 65 5.81 -6.38 14.75
C ASN A 65 4.63 -5.55 14.29
N LYS A 66 4.21 -4.63 15.14
CA LYS A 66 3.11 -3.74 14.81
C LYS A 66 3.43 -2.35 15.33
N GLY A 67 3.32 -1.37 14.46
CA GLY A 67 3.43 0.04 14.82
C GLY A 67 2.11 0.73 14.61
N GLY A 68 2.12 2.05 14.59
CA GLY A 68 0.90 2.83 14.44
C GLY A 68 0.19 2.59 13.13
N GLU A 69 0.92 2.59 12.03
CA GLU A 69 0.27 2.45 10.73
C GLU A 69 0.58 1.11 10.05
N ASN A 70 1.53 0.32 10.55
CA ASN A 70 1.94 -0.91 9.87
C ASN A 70 1.85 -2.11 10.78
N GLU A 71 1.37 -3.23 10.21
CA GLU A 71 1.67 -4.56 10.75
C GLU A 71 2.74 -5.14 9.85
N VAL A 72 3.80 -5.65 10.45
CA VAL A 72 4.98 -6.07 9.73
C VAL A 72 5.13 -7.57 9.84
N TYR A 73 5.39 -8.22 8.71
CA TYR A 73 5.54 -9.65 8.61
C TYR A 73 6.82 -9.96 7.86
N THR A 74 7.46 -11.08 8.20
CA THR A 74 8.66 -11.52 7.47
C THR A 74 8.35 -12.79 6.73
N GLY A 75 8.97 -12.94 5.56
CA GLY A 75 8.80 -14.15 4.78
C GLY A 75 9.73 -15.25 5.22
N ASP A 76 9.45 -16.46 4.74
CA ASP A 76 10.23 -17.63 5.08
C ASP A 76 11.70 -17.48 4.76
N LYS A 77 11.98 -16.84 3.66
CA LYS A 77 13.34 -16.78 3.17
C LYS A 77 14.09 -15.60 3.69
N ASP A 78 13.45 -14.83 4.53
CA ASP A 78 14.12 -13.71 5.20
C ASP A 78 14.65 -12.65 4.26
N ASP A 79 14.18 -12.64 3.03
CA ASP A 79 14.66 -11.63 2.09
C ASP A 79 13.63 -10.58 1.78
N ILE A 80 12.43 -10.69 2.35
CA ILE A 80 11.42 -9.67 2.16
C ILE A 80 10.71 -9.38 3.46
N VAL A 81 10.16 -8.18 3.51
CA VAL A 81 9.27 -7.76 4.60
C VAL A 81 7.96 -7.38 3.95
N VAL A 82 6.86 -7.83 4.54
CA VAL A 82 5.52 -7.48 4.08
C VAL A 82 4.90 -6.58 5.13
N LYS A 83 4.33 -5.47 4.69
CA LYS A 83 3.70 -4.51 5.59
C LYS A 83 2.27 -4.29 5.17
N LEU A 84 1.37 -4.36 6.15
CA LEU A 84 -0.01 -3.92 5.95
C LEU A 84 -0.10 -2.51 6.49
N ASN A 85 -0.27 -1.54 5.61
CA ASN A 85 -0.29 -0.14 5.98
C ASN A 85 -1.73 0.35 6.00
N ASN A 86 -2.18 0.87 7.14
CA ASN A 86 -3.59 1.24 7.31
C ASN A 86 -3.86 2.70 6.95
N PHE A 87 -2.93 3.38 6.32
CA PHE A 87 -3.08 4.77 5.86
C PHE A 87 -3.26 5.78 7.00
N GLU A 88 -2.93 5.38 8.21
CA GLU A 88 -3.15 6.26 9.36
C GLU A 88 -2.44 7.59 9.20
N TYR A 89 -1.17 7.54 8.79
CA TYR A 89 -0.39 8.76 8.71
C TYR A 89 -0.65 9.58 7.45
N ALA A 90 -1.50 9.09 6.57
CA ALA A 90 -1.93 9.87 5.43
C ALA A 90 -2.93 10.95 5.82
N GLY A 91 -3.54 10.80 7.00
CA GLY A 91 -4.54 11.76 7.44
C GLY A 91 -5.80 11.64 6.61
N ASP A 92 -6.32 12.76 6.18
CA ASP A 92 -7.61 12.80 5.51
C ASP A 92 -7.51 12.63 4.00
N ASP A 93 -6.31 12.50 3.47
CA ASP A 93 -6.10 12.44 2.03
C ASP A 93 -5.10 11.33 1.73
N LEU A 94 -5.60 10.24 1.14
CA LEU A 94 -4.75 9.09 0.87
C LEU A 94 -3.66 9.39 -0.15
N GLU A 95 -3.77 10.46 -0.90
CA GLU A 95 -2.70 10.81 -1.82
C GLU A 95 -1.38 11.03 -1.06
N ASN A 96 -1.46 11.48 0.18
CA ASN A 96 -0.26 11.67 0.98
C ASN A 96 0.53 10.38 1.18
N PHE A 97 -0.18 9.25 1.30
CA PHE A 97 0.48 7.95 1.40
C PHE A 97 1.30 7.68 0.13
N PHE A 98 0.69 7.88 -1.03
CA PHE A 98 1.35 7.57 -2.29
C PHE A 98 2.53 8.50 -2.55
N ILE A 99 2.41 9.75 -2.14
CA ILE A 99 3.51 10.68 -2.24
C ILE A 99 4.69 10.22 -1.39
N ARG A 100 4.40 9.76 -0.16
CA ARG A 100 5.45 9.27 0.72
C ARG A 100 6.14 8.03 0.16
N ILE A 101 5.36 7.10 -0.40
CA ILE A 101 5.94 5.89 -0.96
C ILE A 101 6.81 6.24 -2.16
N ALA A 102 6.34 7.13 -3.02
CA ALA A 102 7.12 7.54 -4.17
C ALA A 102 8.43 8.21 -3.75
N ALA A 103 8.37 9.05 -2.71
CA ALA A 103 9.58 9.71 -2.21
C ALA A 103 10.55 8.69 -1.64
N HIS A 104 10.04 7.73 -0.86
CA HIS A 104 10.88 6.68 -0.31
C HIS A 104 11.60 5.94 -1.43
N ASN A 105 10.85 5.56 -2.45
CA ASN A 105 11.42 4.75 -3.53
C ASN A 105 12.46 5.52 -4.32
N LYS A 106 12.30 6.83 -4.39
CA LYS A 106 13.28 7.65 -5.07
C LYS A 106 14.58 7.75 -4.29
N PHE A 107 14.47 7.96 -2.97
CA PHE A 107 15.66 8.20 -2.16
C PHE A 107 16.29 6.93 -1.61
N PHE A 108 15.55 5.84 -1.58
CA PHE A 108 16.05 4.55 -1.06
C PHE A 108 15.81 3.48 -2.10
N SER A 109 16.38 3.69 -3.28
CA SER A 109 16.06 2.85 -4.43
C SER A 109 16.56 1.41 -4.30
N ASN A 110 17.44 1.13 -3.34
CA ASN A 110 17.88 -0.24 -3.12
C ASN A 110 16.95 -1.03 -2.21
N VAL A 111 16.00 -0.36 -1.56
CA VAL A 111 15.00 -1.03 -0.71
C VAL A 111 13.62 -0.44 -0.99
N PRO A 112 13.17 -0.50 -2.24
CA PRO A 112 11.91 0.15 -2.58
C PRO A 112 10.72 -0.65 -2.05
N TYR A 113 9.62 0.05 -1.83
CA TYR A 113 8.35 -0.60 -1.58
C TYR A 113 7.67 -0.95 -2.89
N GLN A 114 7.09 -2.14 -2.94
CA GLN A 114 6.23 -2.53 -4.04
C GLN A 114 4.86 -2.83 -3.47
N MET A 115 3.84 -2.28 -4.09
CA MET A 115 2.48 -2.53 -3.65
C MET A 115 1.94 -3.72 -4.43
N ILE A 116 1.45 -4.73 -3.70
CA ILE A 116 0.97 -5.95 -4.36
C ILE A 116 -0.52 -6.14 -4.24
N GLY A 117 -1.19 -5.33 -3.44
CA GLY A 117 -2.63 -5.45 -3.33
C GLY A 117 -3.13 -4.80 -2.06
N PHE A 118 -4.26 -5.30 -1.59
CA PHE A 118 -4.92 -4.77 -0.40
C PHE A 118 -5.33 -5.91 0.51
N ALA A 119 -5.52 -5.60 1.79
CA ALA A 119 -5.98 -6.57 2.76
C ALA A 119 -6.54 -5.83 3.96
N TYR A 120 -7.26 -6.56 4.80
CA TYR A 120 -7.65 -6.03 6.10
C TYR A 120 -6.69 -6.58 7.14
N ASN A 121 -6.28 -5.72 8.06
CA ASN A 121 -5.33 -6.15 9.07
C ASN A 121 -6.04 -6.84 10.22
N SER A 122 -5.31 -7.12 11.30
CA SER A 122 -5.88 -7.83 12.45
C SER A 122 -6.98 -7.04 13.15
N GLN A 123 -7.05 -5.75 12.91
CA GLN A 123 -8.07 -4.89 13.49
C GLN A 123 -9.16 -4.55 12.48
N GLN A 124 -9.20 -5.27 11.37
CA GLN A 124 -10.21 -5.10 10.33
C GLN A 124 -10.14 -3.75 9.65
N GLU A 125 -8.96 -3.16 9.62
CA GLU A 125 -8.74 -1.90 8.90
C GLU A 125 -8.28 -2.19 7.49
N PHE A 126 -8.76 -1.39 6.54
CA PHE A 126 -8.36 -1.51 5.14
C PHE A 126 -6.92 -1.05 4.98
N CYS A 127 -6.09 -1.86 4.34
CA CYS A 127 -4.66 -1.60 4.23
C CYS A 127 -4.15 -1.82 2.82
N ALA A 128 -3.09 -1.10 2.49
CA ALA A 128 -2.25 -1.46 1.35
C ALA A 128 -1.29 -2.55 1.78
N VAL A 129 -1.02 -3.49 0.90
CA VAL A 129 -0.03 -4.53 1.15
C VAL A 129 1.23 -4.15 0.40
N LEU A 130 2.29 -3.90 1.15
CA LEU A 130 3.57 -3.46 0.61
C LEU A 130 4.61 -4.53 0.87
N VAL A 131 5.49 -4.72 -0.11
CA VAL A 131 6.61 -5.64 0.02
C VAL A 131 7.89 -4.84 -0.17
N GLN A 132 8.87 -5.13 0.64
CA GLN A 132 10.13 -4.42 0.61
C GLN A 132 11.25 -5.44 0.81
N PRO A 133 12.38 -5.30 0.08
CA PRO A 133 13.52 -6.18 0.35
C PRO A 133 13.98 -5.99 1.78
N TYR A 134 14.31 -7.07 2.43
CA TYR A 134 14.81 -7.04 3.78
C TYR A 134 16.31 -7.30 3.74
N ILE A 135 17.08 -6.31 4.13
CA ILE A 135 18.51 -6.42 4.10
C ILE A 135 18.98 -6.45 5.53
N LEU A 136 19.56 -7.58 5.91
CA LEU A 136 20.13 -7.68 7.24
C LEU A 136 21.29 -6.72 7.31
N ALA A 137 21.30 -5.92 8.35
CA ALA A 137 22.41 -5.02 8.53
C ALA A 137 23.68 -5.81 8.68
N GLU A 138 24.68 -5.38 7.98
CA GLU A 138 25.96 -6.06 8.11
C GLU A 138 26.63 -5.64 9.36
N ARG A 139 27.26 -6.54 9.92
CA ARG A 139 27.90 -6.19 11.18
C ARG A 139 29.36 -6.35 11.11
#